data_be789a03c5dc975bfa9aaf947b03afb9
#
_entry.id   be789a03c5dc975bfa9aaf947b03afb9
#
_cell.length_a   1.000
_cell.length_b   1.000
_cell.length_c   1.000
_cell.angle_alpha   90.00
_cell.angle_beta   90.00
_cell.angle_gamma   90.00
#
_symmetry.space_group_name_H-M   'P 1'
#
loop_
_entity.id
_entity.type
_entity.pdbx_description
1 polymer ?
#
loop_
_entity_poly.entity_id
_entity_poly.type
_entity_poly.pdbx_seq_one_letter_code
_entity_poly.pdbx_strand_id
1 'polypeptide(L)'
;MMNVKNANADVSVVEEITILDGIDMSLVTDKKKTDSLVAYLKKNECDEISNVAYKTLDYDRFYFLTSNRGIKRSSVNKIKESILEKGWSGSPIAVVEKDGKLFIVDGQHRYTACVELGEPIRYIMIKVRDLTKAAYRMNQAQHRWNTVEFIKSQIALGNKSYENLMDLLTKYKRLPAATVIAAVTHYYSSSSKKYADKTVSEGMLDLPDEDLESIEAKLDTLLNIFDRFSDIKFKGNTNLFLNAILCADAYGNGFTMQSFSQAFSNASDCDCDHSDFASCVKAVLRINNIANGKHTTKKQLTKLLFWNDTVAYETAKEAGFKNVKRTELMMAHAKNNN
;
A
#
# COMPACT_ATOMS: atom_id res chain seq x y z
N MET A 1 -25.02 -39.39 21.60
CA MET A 1 -23.69 -39.92 21.94
C MET A 1 -23.32 -40.97 20.91
N MET A 2 -22.62 -40.61 19.85
CA MET A 2 -22.03 -41.58 18.93
C MET A 2 -20.52 -41.45 19.04
N ASN A 3 -19.90 -42.49 19.58
CA ASN A 3 -18.46 -42.68 19.60
C ASN A 3 -17.94 -42.83 18.18
N VAL A 4 -17.22 -41.86 17.67
CA VAL A 4 -16.39 -42.04 16.49
C VAL A 4 -15.05 -42.58 16.99
N LYS A 5 -14.83 -43.86 16.76
CA LYS A 5 -13.55 -44.54 16.98
C LYS A 5 -12.50 -43.90 16.08
N ASN A 6 -11.38 -43.51 16.70
CA ASN A 6 -10.14 -43.20 16.03
C ASN A 6 -9.73 -44.38 15.13
N ALA A 7 -9.85 -44.21 13.84
CA ALA A 7 -9.06 -44.96 12.89
C ALA A 7 -7.69 -44.30 12.85
N ASN A 8 -6.68 -44.97 13.35
CA ASN A 8 -5.27 -44.68 13.05
C ASN A 8 -5.09 -44.75 11.53
N ALA A 9 -5.24 -43.61 10.87
CA ALA A 9 -4.83 -43.50 9.50
C ALA A 9 -3.31 -43.34 9.50
N ASP A 10 -2.67 -44.44 9.12
CA ASP A 10 -1.25 -44.52 8.81
C ASP A 10 -0.76 -43.30 8.04
N VAL A 11 0.37 -42.80 8.56
CA VAL A 11 1.40 -42.00 7.89
C VAL A 11 0.95 -41.35 6.59
N SER A 12 0.70 -40.06 6.66
CA SER A 12 0.53 -39.23 5.48
C SER A 12 1.68 -39.49 4.51
N VAL A 13 1.41 -40.22 3.43
CA VAL A 13 2.37 -40.41 2.34
C VAL A 13 2.63 -39.05 1.75
N VAL A 14 3.77 -38.49 2.09
CA VAL A 14 4.30 -37.30 1.42
C VAL A 14 4.90 -37.80 0.12
N GLU A 15 4.19 -37.67 -0.98
CA GLU A 15 4.77 -37.92 -2.30
C GLU A 15 5.73 -36.78 -2.63
N GLU A 16 7.01 -37.11 -2.71
CA GLU A 16 8.07 -36.22 -3.13
C GLU A 16 8.06 -36.15 -4.67
N ILE A 17 7.77 -34.99 -5.23
CA ILE A 17 7.77 -34.78 -6.67
C ILE A 17 8.98 -33.91 -7.02
N THR A 18 9.99 -34.50 -7.65
CA THR A 18 11.16 -33.76 -8.11
C THR A 18 10.81 -32.90 -9.32
N ILE A 19 10.99 -31.60 -9.22
CA ILE A 19 10.57 -30.63 -10.26
C ILE A 19 11.47 -30.69 -11.52
N LEU A 20 12.56 -31.44 -11.53
CA LEU A 20 13.56 -31.36 -12.60
C LEU A 20 13.81 -32.64 -13.40
N ASP A 21 13.45 -33.84 -12.94
CA ASP A 21 13.71 -35.07 -13.69
C ASP A 21 12.47 -35.98 -13.76
N GLY A 22 11.84 -36.00 -14.91
CA GLY A 22 10.85 -37.03 -15.23
C GLY A 22 9.39 -36.74 -14.90
N ILE A 23 9.03 -35.50 -14.65
CA ILE A 23 7.63 -35.10 -14.49
C ILE A 23 6.93 -35.19 -15.84
N ASP A 24 5.83 -35.89 -15.87
CA ASP A 24 4.86 -35.77 -16.95
C ASP A 24 4.46 -34.29 -17.05
N MET A 25 4.98 -33.60 -18.05
CA MET A 25 4.79 -32.16 -18.29
C MET A 25 3.31 -31.80 -18.51
N SER A 26 2.42 -32.80 -18.62
CA SER A 26 0.97 -32.59 -18.63
C SER A 26 0.40 -32.12 -17.30
N LEU A 27 1.11 -32.33 -16.19
CA LEU A 27 0.70 -31.88 -14.83
C LEU A 27 1.28 -30.52 -14.44
N VAL A 28 2.34 -30.04 -15.13
CA VAL A 28 2.89 -28.70 -14.99
C VAL A 28 2.45 -27.86 -16.17
N THR A 29 1.27 -27.30 -16.09
CA THR A 29 0.61 -26.65 -17.20
C THR A 29 1.33 -25.41 -17.75
N ASP A 30 2.43 -24.94 -17.12
CA ASP A 30 3.19 -23.83 -17.66
C ASP A 30 4.59 -23.69 -17.00
N LYS A 31 5.62 -24.24 -17.64
CA LYS A 31 7.02 -24.04 -17.25
C LYS A 31 7.36 -22.56 -17.05
N LYS A 32 6.81 -21.69 -17.88
CA LYS A 32 7.01 -20.25 -17.81
C LYS A 32 6.44 -19.63 -16.54
N LYS A 33 5.34 -20.16 -15.99
CA LYS A 33 4.78 -19.73 -14.69
C LYS A 33 5.62 -20.23 -13.53
N THR A 34 6.14 -21.45 -13.60
CA THR A 34 7.02 -21.99 -12.58
C THR A 34 8.34 -21.23 -12.55
N ASP A 35 8.94 -20.96 -13.73
CA ASP A 35 10.17 -20.17 -13.85
C ASP A 35 9.96 -18.73 -13.34
N SER A 36 8.80 -18.12 -13.64
CA SER A 36 8.42 -16.81 -13.10
C SER A 36 8.27 -16.82 -11.59
N LEU A 37 7.66 -17.87 -11.02
CA LEU A 37 7.51 -18.01 -9.57
C LEU A 37 8.88 -18.19 -8.90
N VAL A 38 9.74 -19.05 -9.44
CA VAL A 38 11.10 -19.27 -8.91
C VAL A 38 11.93 -17.97 -8.99
N ALA A 39 11.86 -17.26 -10.12
CA ALA A 39 12.56 -15.99 -10.28
C ALA A 39 12.02 -14.94 -9.29
N TYR A 40 10.71 -14.91 -9.08
CA TYR A 40 10.06 -14.05 -8.12
C TYR A 40 10.45 -14.35 -6.68
N LEU A 41 10.45 -15.63 -6.28
CA LEU A 41 10.87 -16.07 -4.95
C LEU A 41 12.34 -15.71 -4.66
N LYS A 42 13.24 -15.91 -5.64
CA LYS A 42 14.66 -15.52 -5.54
C LYS A 42 14.82 -14.00 -5.38
N LYS A 43 14.03 -13.20 -6.09
CA LYS A 43 14.07 -11.73 -6.00
C LYS A 43 13.57 -11.19 -4.67
N ASN A 44 12.70 -11.93 -3.98
CA ASN A 44 12.02 -11.49 -2.76
C ASN A 44 12.63 -12.08 -1.48
N GLU A 45 13.95 -12.11 -1.40
CA GLU A 45 14.72 -12.52 -0.20
C GLU A 45 14.56 -14.01 0.17
N CYS A 46 14.25 -14.87 -0.78
CA CYS A 46 14.33 -16.30 -0.58
C CYS A 46 15.77 -16.75 -0.69
N ASP A 47 16.35 -17.28 0.39
CA ASP A 47 17.71 -17.77 0.41
C ASP A 47 17.85 -19.12 -0.28
N GLU A 48 16.81 -19.94 -0.24
CA GLU A 48 16.78 -21.28 -0.82
C GLU A 48 15.36 -21.68 -1.20
N ILE A 49 15.21 -22.31 -2.36
CA ILE A 49 13.95 -22.86 -2.85
C ILE A 49 14.16 -24.34 -3.04
N SER A 50 13.30 -25.17 -2.45
CA SER A 50 13.29 -26.59 -2.70
C SER A 50 12.92 -26.87 -4.16
N ASN A 51 13.66 -27.75 -4.80
CA ASN A 51 13.32 -28.28 -6.13
C ASN A 51 12.24 -29.37 -6.05
N VAL A 52 11.73 -29.65 -4.85
CA VAL A 52 10.76 -30.70 -4.57
C VAL A 52 9.42 -30.08 -4.22
N ALA A 53 8.38 -30.53 -4.89
CA ALA A 53 7.00 -30.24 -4.52
C ALA A 53 6.44 -31.42 -3.71
N TYR A 54 5.75 -31.10 -2.65
CA TYR A 54 5.14 -32.08 -1.74
C TYR A 54 3.62 -32.06 -1.91
N LYS A 55 2.99 -33.20 -1.58
CA LYS A 55 1.54 -33.38 -1.62
C LYS A 55 1.09 -34.06 -0.32
N THR A 56 0.07 -33.50 0.35
CA THR A 56 -0.44 -34.05 1.61
C THR A 56 -1.92 -33.76 1.82
N LEU A 57 -2.59 -34.63 2.58
CA LEU A 57 -3.94 -34.42 3.12
C LEU A 57 -3.91 -33.98 4.59
N ASP A 58 -2.73 -33.90 5.19
CA ASP A 58 -2.55 -33.44 6.57
C ASP A 58 -2.62 -31.92 6.65
N TYR A 59 -3.83 -31.41 6.77
CA TYR A 59 -4.10 -29.97 6.80
C TYR A 59 -3.63 -29.31 8.11
N ASP A 60 -3.55 -30.05 9.20
CA ASP A 60 -3.26 -29.52 10.54
C ASP A 60 -1.81 -29.05 10.69
N ARG A 61 -0.94 -29.43 9.75
CA ARG A 61 0.45 -28.97 9.72
C ARG A 61 0.59 -27.52 9.24
N PHE A 62 -0.43 -26.95 8.61
CA PHE A 62 -0.34 -25.63 7.96
C PHE A 62 -0.91 -24.52 8.83
N TYR A 63 -0.17 -23.43 8.93
CA TYR A 63 -0.50 -22.26 9.74
C TYR A 63 -0.48 -20.99 8.90
N PHE A 64 -1.43 -20.11 9.16
CA PHE A 64 -1.41 -18.77 8.56
C PHE A 64 -0.50 -17.85 9.35
N LEU A 65 0.19 -16.95 8.64
CA LEU A 65 0.90 -15.85 9.26
C LEU A 65 -0.09 -14.73 9.64
N THR A 66 0.16 -14.05 10.73
CA THR A 66 -0.62 -12.87 11.14
C THR A 66 -0.55 -11.74 10.10
N SER A 67 0.56 -11.67 9.35
CA SER A 67 0.76 -10.73 8.23
C SER A 67 0.06 -11.13 6.94
N ASN A 68 -0.56 -12.31 6.87
CA ASN A 68 -1.35 -12.70 5.70
C ASN A 68 -2.62 -11.84 5.63
N ARG A 69 -2.98 -11.44 4.41
CA ARG A 69 -4.25 -10.75 4.16
C ARG A 69 -5.45 -11.65 4.47
N GLY A 70 -6.60 -11.03 4.72
CA GLY A 70 -7.85 -11.77 4.95
C GLY A 70 -8.26 -12.64 3.76
N ILE A 71 -8.87 -13.78 4.04
CA ILE A 71 -9.35 -14.72 3.02
C ILE A 71 -10.58 -14.13 2.33
N LYS A 72 -10.46 -13.93 1.02
CA LYS A 72 -11.51 -13.43 0.16
C LYS A 72 -12.38 -14.59 -0.34
N ARG A 73 -13.61 -14.70 0.15
CA ARG A 73 -14.52 -15.82 -0.16
C ARG A 73 -14.76 -16.02 -1.65
N SER A 74 -14.94 -14.92 -2.40
CA SER A 74 -15.10 -14.98 -3.85
C SER A 74 -13.89 -15.58 -4.57
N SER A 75 -12.68 -15.36 -4.07
CA SER A 75 -11.45 -15.96 -4.63
C SER A 75 -11.37 -17.45 -4.34
N VAL A 76 -11.74 -17.87 -3.11
CA VAL A 76 -11.81 -19.28 -2.73
C VAL A 76 -12.79 -20.03 -3.61
N ASN A 77 -14.01 -19.48 -3.81
CA ASN A 77 -15.04 -20.12 -4.63
C ASN A 77 -14.59 -20.30 -6.08
N LYS A 78 -13.98 -19.29 -6.71
CA LYS A 78 -13.41 -19.40 -8.07
C LYS A 78 -12.35 -20.49 -8.18
N ILE A 79 -11.50 -20.65 -7.17
CA ILE A 79 -10.49 -21.70 -7.15
C ILE A 79 -11.15 -23.08 -7.01
N LYS A 80 -12.16 -23.20 -6.14
CA LYS A 80 -12.93 -24.44 -5.97
C LYS A 80 -13.60 -24.87 -7.28
N GLU A 81 -14.29 -23.94 -7.94
CA GLU A 81 -14.91 -24.18 -9.24
C GLU A 81 -13.87 -24.66 -10.27
N SER A 82 -12.72 -23.99 -10.33
CA SER A 82 -11.64 -24.39 -11.23
C SER A 82 -11.09 -25.79 -10.94
N ILE A 83 -10.94 -26.15 -9.66
CA ILE A 83 -10.46 -27.48 -9.26
C ILE A 83 -11.49 -28.55 -9.62
N LEU A 84 -12.76 -28.30 -9.39
CA LEU A 84 -13.84 -29.25 -9.71
C LEU A 84 -14.00 -29.47 -11.23
N GLU A 85 -13.84 -28.40 -12.02
CA GLU A 85 -14.00 -28.49 -13.48
C GLU A 85 -12.79 -29.07 -14.21
N LYS A 86 -11.58 -28.70 -13.77
CA LYS A 86 -10.34 -28.94 -14.54
C LYS A 86 -9.27 -29.71 -13.74
N GLY A 87 -9.58 -30.09 -12.52
CA GLY A 87 -8.59 -30.60 -11.58
C GLY A 87 -7.65 -29.51 -11.08
N TRP A 88 -6.61 -29.91 -10.37
CA TRP A 88 -5.58 -28.98 -9.89
C TRP A 88 -4.76 -28.44 -11.06
N SER A 89 -4.91 -27.17 -11.37
CA SER A 89 -4.15 -26.46 -12.42
C SER A 89 -3.28 -25.32 -11.84
N GLY A 90 -3.27 -25.15 -10.53
CA GLY A 90 -2.58 -24.05 -9.84
C GLY A 90 -1.11 -24.36 -9.51
N SER A 91 -0.34 -23.29 -9.23
CA SER A 91 1.01 -23.43 -8.66
C SER A 91 0.92 -24.00 -7.23
N PRO A 92 1.91 -24.78 -6.75
CA PRO A 92 2.00 -25.18 -5.36
C PRO A 92 1.94 -23.97 -4.42
N ILE A 93 1.45 -24.16 -3.20
CA ILE A 93 1.56 -23.12 -2.18
C ILE A 93 3.01 -23.05 -1.69
N ALA A 94 3.48 -21.83 -1.32
CA ALA A 94 4.81 -21.66 -0.76
C ALA A 94 4.73 -21.64 0.77
N VAL A 95 5.54 -22.49 1.41
CA VAL A 95 5.56 -22.60 2.88
C VAL A 95 6.98 -22.51 3.42
N VAL A 96 7.07 -22.02 4.67
CA VAL A 96 8.31 -22.07 5.47
C VAL A 96 8.09 -22.99 6.64
N GLU A 97 8.99 -23.94 6.84
CA GLU A 97 8.98 -24.77 8.03
C GLU A 97 9.68 -24.04 9.18
N LYS A 98 8.99 -23.97 10.30
CA LYS A 98 9.53 -23.46 11.56
C LYS A 98 8.90 -24.23 12.73
N ASP A 99 9.75 -24.77 13.59
CA ASP A 99 9.32 -25.52 14.80
C ASP A 99 8.34 -26.68 14.45
N GLY A 100 8.58 -27.39 13.35
CA GLY A 100 7.75 -28.50 12.86
C GLY A 100 6.40 -28.09 12.27
N LYS A 101 6.15 -26.78 12.11
CA LYS A 101 4.95 -26.19 11.51
C LYS A 101 5.24 -25.61 10.15
N LEU A 102 4.27 -25.72 9.23
CA LEU A 102 4.37 -25.18 7.89
C LEU A 102 3.61 -23.85 7.80
N PHE A 103 4.32 -22.74 7.78
CA PHE A 103 3.71 -21.42 7.67
C PHE A 103 3.49 -21.04 6.21
N ILE A 104 2.24 -20.79 5.84
CA ILE A 104 1.86 -20.43 4.47
C ILE A 104 2.31 -19.00 4.19
N VAL A 105 3.26 -18.84 3.28
CA VAL A 105 3.76 -17.54 2.82
C VAL A 105 2.95 -17.07 1.61
N ASP A 106 2.62 -17.97 0.69
CA ASP A 106 1.73 -17.71 -0.44
C ASP A 106 0.78 -18.88 -0.70
N GLY A 107 -0.41 -18.55 -1.19
CA GLY A 107 -1.40 -19.53 -1.61
C GLY A 107 -2.50 -19.83 -0.57
N GLN A 108 -2.72 -18.97 0.40
CA GLN A 108 -3.75 -19.15 1.44
C GLN A 108 -5.17 -19.43 0.88
N HIS A 109 -5.57 -18.79 -0.23
CA HIS A 109 -6.86 -19.08 -0.87
C HIS A 109 -6.89 -20.47 -1.51
N ARG A 110 -5.76 -20.92 -2.07
CA ARG A 110 -5.61 -22.28 -2.61
C ARG A 110 -5.67 -23.32 -1.51
N TYR A 111 -4.95 -23.08 -0.41
CA TYR A 111 -5.05 -23.91 0.79
C TYR A 111 -6.50 -24.04 1.27
N THR A 112 -7.19 -22.92 1.49
CA THR A 112 -8.59 -22.91 1.96
C THR A 112 -9.51 -23.65 1.00
N ALA A 113 -9.34 -23.48 -0.31
CA ALA A 113 -10.13 -24.17 -1.33
C ALA A 113 -9.92 -25.69 -1.27
N CYS A 114 -8.66 -26.15 -1.13
CA CYS A 114 -8.34 -27.57 -1.00
C CYS A 114 -8.93 -28.19 0.26
N VAL A 115 -8.76 -27.53 1.40
CA VAL A 115 -9.35 -27.99 2.69
C VAL A 115 -10.85 -28.18 2.57
N GLU A 116 -11.57 -27.22 1.97
CA GLU A 116 -13.02 -27.28 1.81
C GLU A 116 -13.48 -28.34 0.81
N LEU A 117 -12.63 -28.72 -0.14
CA LEU A 117 -12.93 -29.77 -1.13
C LEU A 117 -12.44 -31.17 -0.67
N GLY A 118 -11.64 -31.26 0.39
CA GLY A 118 -10.97 -32.51 0.77
C GLY A 118 -9.84 -32.87 -0.21
N GLU A 119 -9.32 -31.90 -0.99
CA GLU A 119 -8.28 -32.09 -1.98
C GLU A 119 -6.88 -31.99 -1.37
N PRO A 120 -5.90 -32.78 -1.85
CA PRO A 120 -4.55 -32.70 -1.33
C PRO A 120 -3.91 -31.33 -1.55
N ILE A 121 -3.21 -30.85 -0.53
CA ILE A 121 -2.37 -29.64 -0.62
C ILE A 121 -1.10 -30.00 -1.37
N ARG A 122 -0.78 -29.21 -2.39
CA ARG A 122 0.51 -29.25 -3.08
C ARG A 122 1.32 -28.05 -2.66
N TYR A 123 2.54 -28.26 -2.15
CA TYR A 123 3.34 -27.18 -1.58
C TYR A 123 4.83 -27.36 -1.89
N ILE A 124 5.56 -26.24 -1.89
CA ILE A 124 7.01 -26.18 -1.92
C ILE A 124 7.52 -25.54 -0.63
N MET A 125 8.65 -26.06 -0.14
CA MET A 125 9.33 -25.44 1.01
C MET A 125 10.29 -24.36 0.51
N ILE A 126 10.27 -23.21 1.17
CA ILE A 126 11.19 -22.11 0.91
C ILE A 126 11.88 -21.71 2.21
N LYS A 127 13.12 -21.25 2.11
CA LYS A 127 13.84 -20.62 3.21
C LYS A 127 13.89 -19.12 2.96
N VAL A 128 13.56 -18.34 3.96
CA VAL A 128 13.54 -16.87 3.89
C VAL A 128 14.24 -16.29 5.11
N ARG A 129 14.93 -15.17 4.96
CA ARG A 129 15.61 -14.49 6.07
C ARG A 129 14.63 -13.90 7.08
N ASP A 130 13.52 -13.38 6.59
CA ASP A 130 12.47 -12.76 7.39
C ASP A 130 11.11 -13.24 6.89
N LEU A 131 10.50 -14.13 7.66
CA LEU A 131 9.22 -14.77 7.31
C LEU A 131 8.10 -13.75 7.10
N THR A 132 8.09 -12.70 7.89
CA THR A 132 7.05 -11.67 7.85
C THR A 132 7.18 -10.81 6.61
N LYS A 133 8.39 -10.35 6.31
CA LYS A 133 8.67 -9.57 5.10
C LYS A 133 8.49 -10.38 3.83
N ALA A 134 8.82 -11.66 3.85
CA ALA A 134 8.64 -12.54 2.70
C ALA A 134 7.16 -12.70 2.34
N ALA A 135 6.29 -13.02 3.32
CA ALA A 135 4.85 -13.11 3.10
C ALA A 135 4.25 -11.82 2.53
N TYR A 136 4.66 -10.70 3.09
CA TYR A 136 4.25 -9.38 2.63
C TYR A 136 4.64 -9.14 1.17
N ARG A 137 5.91 -9.35 0.80
CA ARG A 137 6.42 -9.11 -0.56
C ARG A 137 5.85 -10.05 -1.60
N MET A 138 5.68 -11.32 -1.27
CA MET A 138 5.08 -12.31 -2.17
C MET A 138 3.61 -12.01 -2.47
N ASN A 139 2.87 -11.55 -1.46
CA ASN A 139 1.48 -11.14 -1.65
C ASN A 139 1.34 -9.84 -2.47
N GLN A 140 2.33 -8.93 -2.41
CA GLN A 140 2.32 -7.70 -3.22
C GLN A 140 2.37 -7.95 -4.72
N ALA A 141 3.12 -8.94 -5.17
CA ALA A 141 3.36 -9.16 -6.61
C ALA A 141 2.20 -9.85 -7.31
N GLN A 142 1.39 -10.63 -6.59
CA GLN A 142 0.28 -11.38 -7.18
C GLN A 142 -1.04 -10.59 -7.24
N HIS A 143 -1.22 -9.66 -6.32
CA HIS A 143 -2.39 -8.77 -6.28
C HIS A 143 -1.97 -7.43 -5.71
N ARG A 144 -2.23 -6.34 -6.43
CA ARG A 144 -1.97 -5.01 -5.86
C ARG A 144 -2.80 -4.85 -4.59
N TRP A 145 -2.11 -4.84 -3.47
CA TRP A 145 -2.74 -4.50 -2.21
C TRP A 145 -3.26 -3.06 -2.29
N ASN A 146 -4.44 -2.85 -1.78
CA ASN A 146 -4.90 -1.49 -1.55
C ASN A 146 -4.25 -0.93 -0.27
N THR A 147 -4.29 0.37 -0.13
CA THR A 147 -3.68 1.09 1.01
C THR A 147 -4.10 0.52 2.37
N VAL A 148 -5.38 0.15 2.53
CA VAL A 148 -5.91 -0.41 3.78
C VAL A 148 -5.32 -1.78 4.09
N GLU A 149 -5.10 -2.62 3.09
CA GLU A 149 -4.46 -3.94 3.27
C GLU A 149 -3.00 -3.79 3.74
N PHE A 150 -2.27 -2.80 3.20
CA PHE A 150 -0.93 -2.47 3.68
C PHE A 150 -0.93 -2.01 5.14
N ILE A 151 -1.79 -1.06 5.48
CA ILE A 151 -1.90 -0.54 6.84
C ILE A 151 -2.21 -1.68 7.81
N LYS A 152 -3.20 -2.51 7.52
CA LYS A 152 -3.55 -3.67 8.36
C LYS A 152 -2.41 -4.65 8.55
N SER A 153 -1.59 -4.89 7.53
CA SER A 153 -0.45 -5.78 7.66
C SER A 153 0.62 -5.20 8.60
N GLN A 154 0.86 -3.88 8.56
CA GLN A 154 1.80 -3.21 9.45
C GLN A 154 1.29 -3.16 10.89
N ILE A 155 -0.01 -2.96 11.10
CA ILE A 155 -0.64 -3.07 12.42
C ILE A 155 -0.46 -4.48 13.00
N ALA A 156 -0.66 -5.52 12.18
CA ALA A 156 -0.44 -6.91 12.60
C ALA A 156 1.03 -7.20 12.99
N LEU A 157 1.97 -6.35 12.56
CA LEU A 157 3.38 -6.39 12.95
C LEU A 157 3.69 -5.55 14.20
N GLY A 158 2.67 -4.94 14.83
CA GLY A 158 2.82 -4.10 16.02
C GLY A 158 3.35 -2.68 15.70
N ASN A 159 3.23 -2.22 14.45
CA ASN A 159 3.67 -0.88 14.10
C ASN A 159 2.65 0.18 14.51
N LYS A 160 2.94 0.90 15.60
CA LYS A 160 2.07 1.91 16.21
C LYS A 160 1.72 3.06 15.25
N SER A 161 2.66 3.51 14.44
CA SER A 161 2.43 4.57 13.45
C SER A 161 1.30 4.23 12.46
N TYR A 162 1.10 2.94 12.18
CA TYR A 162 0.03 2.48 11.29
C TYR A 162 -1.31 2.33 12.00
N GLU A 163 -1.33 2.06 13.30
CA GLU A 163 -2.55 2.19 14.10
C GLU A 163 -3.03 3.64 14.06
N ASN A 164 -2.13 4.58 14.35
CA ASN A 164 -2.39 6.02 14.30
C ASN A 164 -2.91 6.46 12.93
N LEU A 165 -2.29 6.01 11.83
CA LEU A 165 -2.78 6.29 10.48
C LEU A 165 -4.19 5.71 10.23
N MET A 166 -4.47 4.49 10.69
CA MET A 166 -5.79 3.87 10.54
C MET A 166 -6.86 4.65 11.29
N ASP A 167 -6.55 5.11 12.50
CA ASP A 167 -7.45 5.92 13.32
C ASP A 167 -7.75 7.26 12.65
N LEU A 168 -6.74 7.94 12.10
CA LEU A 168 -6.92 9.16 11.32
C LEU A 168 -7.79 8.93 10.08
N LEU A 169 -7.54 7.87 9.30
CA LEU A 169 -8.35 7.52 8.12
C LEU A 169 -9.80 7.19 8.48
N THR A 170 -10.02 6.62 9.65
CA THR A 170 -11.36 6.28 10.15
C THR A 170 -12.08 7.54 10.65
N LYS A 171 -11.41 8.37 11.43
CA LYS A 171 -11.93 9.63 11.96
C LYS A 171 -12.28 10.61 10.84
N TYR A 172 -11.41 10.73 9.86
CA TYR A 172 -11.54 11.66 8.72
C TYR A 172 -12.03 11.00 7.42
N LYS A 173 -12.85 9.97 7.52
CA LYS A 173 -13.38 9.20 6.36
C LYS A 173 -14.11 10.02 5.29
N ARG A 174 -14.52 11.25 5.62
CA ARG A 174 -15.15 12.20 4.68
C ARG A 174 -14.10 12.89 3.79
N LEU A 175 -12.87 13.05 4.28
CA LEU A 175 -11.78 13.52 3.45
C LEU A 175 -11.26 12.39 2.55
N PRO A 176 -10.71 12.72 1.38
CA PRO A 176 -10.02 11.74 0.56
C PRO A 176 -8.84 11.11 1.31
N ALA A 177 -8.74 9.79 1.31
CA ALA A 177 -7.66 9.08 2.00
C ALA A 177 -6.26 9.56 1.57
N ALA A 178 -6.10 9.94 0.29
CA ALA A 178 -4.84 10.49 -0.22
C ALA A 178 -4.47 11.82 0.44
N THR A 179 -5.44 12.63 0.85
CA THR A 179 -5.20 13.89 1.58
C THR A 179 -4.76 13.61 3.02
N VAL A 180 -5.39 12.66 3.70
CA VAL A 180 -4.97 12.24 5.05
C VAL A 180 -3.53 11.70 5.01
N ILE A 181 -3.22 10.85 4.05
CA ILE A 181 -1.86 10.32 3.85
C ILE A 181 -0.86 11.44 3.54
N ALA A 182 -1.24 12.42 2.71
CA ALA A 182 -0.37 13.55 2.41
C ALA A 182 -0.09 14.42 3.64
N ALA A 183 -1.08 14.61 4.52
CA ALA A 183 -0.91 15.34 5.77
C ALA A 183 0.11 14.67 6.70
N VAL A 184 0.14 13.34 6.73
CA VAL A 184 1.02 12.54 7.57
C VAL A 184 2.41 12.36 6.96
N THR A 185 2.50 12.18 5.63
CA THR A 185 3.78 11.88 4.94
C THR A 185 4.49 13.12 4.40
N HIS A 186 3.84 14.28 4.43
CA HIS A 186 4.32 15.55 3.87
C HIS A 186 4.63 15.53 2.37
N TYR A 187 4.10 14.55 1.62
CA TYR A 187 4.21 14.46 0.17
C TYR A 187 2.93 14.98 -0.51
N TYR A 188 2.90 16.26 -0.85
CA TYR A 188 1.66 16.94 -1.27
C TYR A 188 1.39 16.91 -2.78
N SER A 189 2.44 16.92 -3.60
CA SER A 189 2.31 17.02 -5.05
C SER A 189 2.02 15.68 -5.73
N SER A 190 1.49 15.73 -6.94
CA SER A 190 1.29 14.54 -7.78
C SER A 190 2.61 13.82 -8.09
N SER A 191 3.70 14.56 -8.24
CA SER A 191 5.05 14.00 -8.50
C SER A 191 5.61 13.26 -7.30
N SER A 192 5.26 13.67 -6.08
CA SER A 192 5.70 13.05 -4.82
C SER A 192 4.77 11.94 -4.32
N LYS A 193 3.57 11.79 -4.88
CA LYS A 193 2.59 10.75 -4.48
C LYS A 193 3.20 9.36 -4.43
N LYS A 194 4.07 9.00 -5.38
CA LYS A 194 4.75 7.71 -5.40
C LYS A 194 5.61 7.44 -4.15
N TYR A 195 6.14 8.50 -3.51
CA TYR A 195 6.88 8.38 -2.26
C TYR A 195 5.94 8.18 -1.08
N ALA A 196 4.80 8.90 -1.04
CA ALA A 196 3.76 8.66 -0.05
C ALA A 196 3.24 7.22 -0.10
N ASP A 197 2.89 6.76 -1.30
CA ASP A 197 2.43 5.39 -1.53
C ASP A 197 3.48 4.37 -1.06
N LYS A 198 4.76 4.64 -1.31
CA LYS A 198 5.87 3.78 -0.96
C LYS A 198 6.18 3.80 0.54
N THR A 199 6.16 4.98 1.16
CA THR A 199 6.30 5.13 2.62
C THR A 199 5.28 4.27 3.35
N VAL A 200 4.02 4.32 2.92
CA VAL A 200 2.95 3.50 3.51
C VAL A 200 3.14 2.01 3.19
N SER A 201 3.49 1.67 1.95
CA SER A 201 3.52 0.25 1.51
C SER A 201 4.77 -0.51 1.96
N GLU A 202 5.86 0.16 2.30
CA GLU A 202 7.12 -0.49 2.71
C GLU A 202 7.37 -0.45 4.23
N GLY A 203 6.38 -0.02 5.02
CA GLY A 203 6.51 0.01 6.48
C GLY A 203 7.40 1.15 7.01
N MET A 204 7.57 2.22 6.22
CA MET A 204 8.50 3.32 6.51
C MET A 204 7.81 4.55 7.12
N LEU A 205 6.53 4.43 7.45
CA LEU A 205 5.80 5.51 8.09
C LEU A 205 6.27 5.68 9.53
N ASP A 206 6.66 6.90 9.86
CA ASP A 206 6.92 7.35 11.21
C ASP A 206 5.84 8.39 11.58
N LEU A 207 4.99 8.03 12.54
CA LEU A 207 3.88 8.85 13.02
C LEU A 207 3.73 8.65 14.53
N PRO A 208 4.57 9.28 15.32
CA PRO A 208 4.51 9.20 16.77
C PRO A 208 3.28 9.90 17.34
N ASP A 209 2.89 9.53 18.55
CA ASP A 209 1.67 10.05 19.21
C ASP A 209 1.74 11.58 19.43
N GLU A 210 2.92 12.15 19.64
CA GLU A 210 3.13 13.59 19.81
C GLU A 210 2.77 14.44 18.60
N ASP A 211 2.78 13.88 17.40
CA ASP A 211 2.45 14.59 16.16
C ASP A 211 0.95 14.60 15.86
N LEU A 212 0.16 13.72 16.49
CA LEU A 212 -1.24 13.51 16.18
C LEU A 212 -2.09 14.76 16.37
N GLU A 213 -1.93 15.48 17.48
CA GLU A 213 -2.70 16.69 17.79
C GLU A 213 -2.53 17.76 16.68
N SER A 214 -1.29 17.96 16.24
CA SER A 214 -0.97 18.90 15.16
C SER A 214 -1.58 18.49 13.83
N ILE A 215 -1.52 17.20 13.48
CA ILE A 215 -2.08 16.66 12.25
C ILE A 215 -3.61 16.71 12.29
N GLU A 216 -4.21 16.35 13.40
CA GLU A 216 -5.67 16.41 13.58
C GLU A 216 -6.20 17.85 13.45
N ALA A 217 -5.54 18.84 14.03
CA ALA A 217 -5.92 20.25 13.88
C ALA A 217 -5.92 20.70 12.39
N LYS A 218 -4.94 20.22 11.61
CA LYS A 218 -4.89 20.46 10.16
C LYS A 218 -6.04 19.75 9.44
N LEU A 219 -6.31 18.49 9.76
CA LEU A 219 -7.37 17.70 9.14
C LEU A 219 -8.76 18.24 9.50
N ASP A 220 -8.98 18.74 10.72
CA ASP A 220 -10.22 19.41 11.12
C ASP A 220 -10.45 20.68 10.29
N THR A 221 -9.39 21.48 10.10
CA THR A 221 -9.48 22.67 9.24
C THR A 221 -9.78 22.29 7.78
N LEU A 222 -9.13 21.25 7.24
CA LEU A 222 -9.42 20.75 5.89
C LEU A 222 -10.84 20.19 5.76
N LEU A 223 -11.37 19.53 6.79
CA LEU A 223 -12.74 19.03 6.78
C LEU A 223 -13.75 20.18 6.72
N ASN A 224 -13.53 21.25 7.47
CA ASN A 224 -14.36 22.47 7.41
C ASN A 224 -14.32 23.12 6.02
N ILE A 225 -13.14 23.16 5.38
CA ILE A 225 -13.02 23.67 4.01
C ILE A 225 -13.72 22.74 3.02
N PHE A 226 -13.57 21.43 3.18
CA PHE A 226 -14.20 20.42 2.32
C PHE A 226 -15.73 20.50 2.37
N ASP A 227 -16.30 20.74 3.54
CA ASP A 227 -17.74 20.88 3.73
C ASP A 227 -18.34 22.08 2.96
N ARG A 228 -17.52 23.09 2.72
CA ARG A 228 -17.91 24.26 1.91
C ARG A 228 -17.91 24.04 0.41
N PHE A 229 -17.35 22.94 -0.09
CA PHE A 229 -17.24 22.66 -1.53
C PHE A 229 -18.61 22.55 -2.21
N SER A 230 -19.62 22.06 -1.51
CA SER A 230 -21.00 22.03 -2.01
C SER A 230 -21.59 23.43 -2.22
N ASP A 231 -21.30 24.35 -1.30
CA ASP A 231 -21.86 25.70 -1.29
C ASP A 231 -21.28 26.55 -2.44
N ILE A 232 -20.01 26.38 -2.74
CA ILE A 232 -19.29 27.16 -3.77
C ILE A 232 -19.26 26.48 -5.16
N LYS A 233 -20.04 25.39 -5.34
CA LYS A 233 -20.08 24.62 -6.59
C LYS A 233 -18.68 24.27 -7.10
N PHE A 234 -17.81 23.82 -6.20
CA PHE A 234 -16.44 23.45 -6.51
C PHE A 234 -16.36 22.44 -7.67
N LYS A 235 -15.63 22.80 -8.73
CA LYS A 235 -15.42 21.98 -9.91
C LYS A 235 -13.94 21.66 -10.05
N GLY A 236 -13.44 20.67 -9.35
CA GLY A 236 -12.02 20.37 -9.45
C GLY A 236 -11.62 19.05 -8.83
N ASN A 237 -10.34 18.74 -8.87
CA ASN A 237 -9.78 17.60 -8.19
C ASN A 237 -9.62 17.91 -6.69
N THR A 238 -10.54 17.40 -5.89
CA THR A 238 -10.59 17.62 -4.44
C THR A 238 -9.26 17.29 -3.76
N ASN A 239 -8.65 16.15 -4.08
CA ASN A 239 -7.37 15.76 -3.50
C ASN A 239 -6.26 16.77 -3.79
N LEU A 240 -6.14 17.19 -5.04
CA LEU A 240 -5.08 18.13 -5.44
C LEU A 240 -5.27 19.48 -4.77
N PHE A 241 -6.50 19.93 -4.63
CA PHE A 241 -6.80 21.22 -3.99
C PHE A 241 -6.51 21.18 -2.47
N LEU A 242 -6.98 20.16 -1.76
CA LEU A 242 -6.71 20.00 -0.33
C LEU A 242 -5.21 19.81 -0.06
N ASN A 243 -4.51 19.05 -0.89
CA ASN A 243 -3.06 18.90 -0.80
C ASN A 243 -2.33 20.20 -1.12
N ALA A 244 -2.87 21.05 -1.99
CA ALA A 244 -2.30 22.37 -2.27
C ALA A 244 -2.42 23.31 -1.06
N ILE A 245 -3.48 23.19 -0.25
CA ILE A 245 -3.61 23.91 1.02
C ILE A 245 -2.55 23.46 2.01
N LEU A 246 -2.35 22.15 2.18
CA LEU A 246 -1.28 21.59 3.02
C LEU A 246 0.10 22.07 2.59
N CYS A 247 0.35 22.08 1.28
CA CYS A 247 1.59 22.56 0.71
C CYS A 247 1.82 24.06 0.97
N ALA A 248 0.77 24.87 0.84
CA ALA A 248 0.86 26.30 1.11
C ALA A 248 1.07 26.59 2.61
N ASP A 249 0.48 25.79 3.49
CA ASP A 249 0.69 25.87 4.93
C ASP A 249 2.13 25.50 5.32
N ALA A 250 2.67 24.47 4.71
CA ALA A 250 4.04 24.01 5.00
C ALA A 250 5.13 24.96 4.47
N TYR A 251 4.93 25.55 3.29
CA TYR A 251 6.00 26.25 2.56
C TYR A 251 5.66 27.68 2.14
N GLY A 252 4.41 28.13 2.35
CA GLY A 252 3.94 29.45 1.98
C GLY A 252 4.30 30.50 3.03
N ASN A 253 5.13 31.48 2.67
CA ASN A 253 5.49 32.56 3.59
C ASN A 253 4.27 33.45 3.90
N GLY A 254 3.84 33.48 5.17
CA GLY A 254 2.68 34.21 5.66
C GLY A 254 1.32 33.60 5.28
N PHE A 255 1.31 32.33 4.86
CA PHE A 255 0.10 31.53 4.71
C PHE A 255 -0.14 30.73 6.00
N THR A 256 -1.38 30.65 6.43
CA THR A 256 -1.83 29.70 7.45
C THR A 256 -3.15 29.09 7.00
N MET A 257 -3.37 27.82 7.31
CA MET A 257 -4.62 27.14 6.98
C MET A 257 -5.82 27.85 7.62
N GLN A 258 -5.64 28.42 8.81
CA GLN A 258 -6.70 29.13 9.53
C GLN A 258 -7.12 30.44 8.82
N SER A 259 -6.14 31.25 8.38
CA SER A 259 -6.42 32.47 7.60
C SER A 259 -7.04 32.12 6.23
N PHE A 260 -6.57 31.05 5.61
CA PHE A 260 -7.15 30.56 4.35
C PHE A 260 -8.58 30.08 4.54
N SER A 261 -8.88 29.33 5.60
CA SER A 261 -10.24 28.85 5.89
C SER A 261 -11.23 30.02 6.05
N GLN A 262 -10.83 31.10 6.71
CA GLN A 262 -11.62 32.32 6.80
C GLN A 262 -11.81 33.00 5.45
N ALA A 263 -10.74 33.14 4.67
CA ALA A 263 -10.81 33.69 3.33
C ALA A 263 -11.73 32.87 2.40
N PHE A 264 -11.61 31.56 2.47
CA PHE A 264 -12.41 30.62 1.68
C PHE A 264 -13.89 30.63 2.07
N SER A 265 -14.20 30.86 3.36
CA SER A 265 -15.57 30.97 3.84
C SER A 265 -16.32 32.17 3.23
N ASN A 266 -15.59 33.20 2.84
CA ASN A 266 -16.16 34.43 2.22
C ASN A 266 -16.09 34.37 0.67
N ALA A 267 -15.49 33.32 0.09
CA ALA A 267 -15.41 33.17 -1.36
C ALA A 267 -16.79 32.76 -1.91
N SER A 268 -17.33 33.57 -2.84
CA SER A 268 -18.57 33.26 -3.55
C SER A 268 -18.36 32.33 -4.73
N ASP A 269 -17.14 32.25 -5.22
CA ASP A 269 -16.77 31.49 -6.40
C ASP A 269 -15.31 30.98 -6.26
N CYS A 270 -15.09 29.72 -6.59
CA CYS A 270 -13.78 29.14 -6.72
C CYS A 270 -13.57 28.75 -8.19
N ASP A 271 -13.39 29.76 -9.04
CA ASP A 271 -13.05 29.58 -10.44
C ASP A 271 -11.59 29.12 -10.53
N CYS A 272 -11.40 27.82 -10.45
CA CYS A 272 -10.10 27.19 -10.46
C CYS A 272 -10.12 26.10 -11.53
N ASP A 273 -9.32 26.25 -12.57
CA ASP A 273 -8.94 25.12 -13.43
C ASP A 273 -8.00 24.21 -12.61
N HIS A 274 -8.55 23.12 -12.07
CA HIS A 274 -7.86 22.21 -11.14
C HIS A 274 -7.31 20.99 -11.83
N SER A 275 -6.84 21.12 -13.06
CA SER A 275 -6.32 20.02 -13.85
C SER A 275 -4.98 19.47 -13.30
N ASP A 276 -4.20 20.32 -12.62
CA ASP A 276 -2.89 19.95 -12.09
C ASP A 276 -2.61 20.59 -10.70
N PHE A 277 -1.58 20.09 -10.03
CA PHE A 277 -1.22 20.53 -8.69
C PHE A 277 -0.78 22.00 -8.61
N ALA A 278 -0.03 22.48 -9.61
CA ALA A 278 0.45 23.85 -9.64
C ALA A 278 -0.70 24.85 -9.81
N SER A 279 -1.70 24.50 -10.61
CA SER A 279 -2.94 25.26 -10.77
C SER A 279 -3.73 25.35 -9.47
N CYS A 280 -3.82 24.23 -8.72
CA CYS A 280 -4.45 24.22 -7.39
C CYS A 280 -3.70 25.12 -6.40
N VAL A 281 -2.37 25.04 -6.33
CA VAL A 281 -1.54 25.92 -5.48
C VAL A 281 -1.73 27.39 -5.83
N LYS A 282 -1.76 27.71 -7.13
CA LYS A 282 -2.01 29.09 -7.62
C LYS A 282 -3.37 29.60 -7.15
N ALA A 283 -4.41 28.77 -7.22
CA ALA A 283 -5.75 29.11 -6.78
C ALA A 283 -5.82 29.35 -5.26
N VAL A 284 -5.20 28.46 -4.47
CA VAL A 284 -5.11 28.60 -3.01
C VAL A 284 -4.42 29.92 -2.64
N LEU A 285 -3.26 30.23 -3.26
CA LEU A 285 -2.57 31.49 -3.02
C LEU A 285 -3.38 32.70 -3.45
N ARG A 286 -4.10 32.63 -4.59
CA ARG A 286 -4.97 33.71 -5.08
C ARG A 286 -6.07 34.02 -4.08
N ILE A 287 -6.80 33.02 -3.59
CA ILE A 287 -7.89 33.20 -2.63
C ILE A 287 -7.33 33.86 -1.35
N ASN A 288 -6.26 33.32 -0.80
CA ASN A 288 -5.64 33.86 0.41
C ASN A 288 -5.13 35.30 0.22
N ASN A 289 -4.51 35.59 -0.90
CA ASN A 289 -3.93 36.92 -1.18
C ASN A 289 -5.01 37.96 -1.44
N ILE A 290 -6.08 37.63 -2.15
CA ILE A 290 -7.22 38.55 -2.37
C ILE A 290 -7.83 38.95 -1.03
N ALA A 291 -8.09 38.00 -0.15
CA ALA A 291 -8.63 38.26 1.18
C ALA A 291 -7.72 39.17 2.04
N ASN A 292 -6.41 39.11 1.80
CA ASN A 292 -5.41 39.95 2.48
C ASN A 292 -5.02 41.20 1.71
N GLY A 293 -5.74 41.59 0.67
CA GLY A 293 -5.43 42.76 -0.16
C GLY A 293 -4.13 42.67 -0.94
N LYS A 294 -3.65 41.44 -1.23
CA LYS A 294 -2.39 41.17 -1.92
C LYS A 294 -2.64 40.51 -3.29
N HIS A 295 -1.64 40.58 -4.16
CA HIS A 295 -1.65 39.89 -5.45
C HIS A 295 -0.69 38.69 -5.45
N THR A 296 -1.12 37.56 -6.04
CA THR A 296 -0.28 36.39 -6.23
C THR A 296 0.70 36.64 -7.36
N THR A 297 2.00 36.57 -7.06
CA THR A 297 3.04 36.73 -8.08
C THR A 297 3.53 35.37 -8.59
N LYS A 298 4.00 35.32 -9.85
CA LYS A 298 4.65 34.14 -10.42
C LYS A 298 5.82 33.68 -9.53
N LYS A 299 6.57 34.63 -8.98
CA LYS A 299 7.72 34.37 -8.08
C LYS A 299 7.30 33.63 -6.80
N GLN A 300 6.18 34.01 -6.18
CA GLN A 300 5.66 33.30 -4.99
C GLN A 300 5.29 31.86 -5.31
N LEU A 301 4.55 31.62 -6.39
CA LEU A 301 4.18 30.30 -6.85
C LEU A 301 5.40 29.43 -7.13
N THR A 302 6.34 29.94 -7.93
CA THR A 302 7.57 29.21 -8.30
C THR A 302 8.40 28.85 -7.07
N LYS A 303 8.55 29.79 -6.10
CA LYS A 303 9.28 29.55 -4.86
C LYS A 303 8.65 28.47 -4.02
N LEU A 304 7.31 28.50 -3.84
CA LEU A 304 6.59 27.51 -3.06
C LEU A 304 6.70 26.12 -3.68
N LEU A 305 6.45 25.98 -4.97
CA LEU A 305 6.57 24.71 -5.68
C LEU A 305 8.00 24.17 -5.65
N PHE A 306 8.99 25.04 -5.78
CA PHE A 306 10.40 24.66 -5.65
C PHE A 306 10.73 24.07 -4.27
N TRP A 307 10.27 24.70 -3.19
CA TRP A 307 10.48 24.19 -1.84
C TRP A 307 9.74 22.88 -1.60
N ASN A 308 8.49 22.77 -2.04
CA ASN A 308 7.75 21.51 -1.97
C ASN A 308 8.51 20.35 -2.64
N ASP A 309 8.98 20.56 -3.85
CA ASP A 309 9.68 19.53 -4.61
C ASP A 309 11.08 19.24 -4.00
N THR A 310 11.74 20.25 -3.45
CA THR A 310 13.05 20.10 -2.80
C THR A 310 12.93 19.26 -1.53
N VAL A 311 11.99 19.59 -0.65
CA VAL A 311 11.77 18.83 0.58
C VAL A 311 11.34 17.40 0.26
N ALA A 312 10.40 17.20 -0.66
CA ALA A 312 9.98 15.86 -1.08
C ALA A 312 11.15 15.04 -1.66
N TYR A 313 12.06 15.67 -2.42
CA TYR A 313 13.26 15.01 -2.95
C TYR A 313 14.23 14.62 -1.83
N GLU A 314 14.57 15.54 -0.93
CA GLU A 314 15.53 15.29 0.16
C GLU A 314 14.97 14.25 1.15
N THR A 315 13.72 14.38 1.57
CA THR A 315 13.06 13.40 2.45
C THR A 315 13.05 12.00 1.83
N ALA A 316 12.73 11.88 0.55
CA ALA A 316 12.75 10.59 -0.14
C ALA A 316 14.17 10.00 -0.24
N LYS A 317 15.20 10.85 -0.40
CA LYS A 317 16.59 10.43 -0.43
C LYS A 317 17.07 9.96 0.93
N GLU A 318 16.79 10.70 1.99
CA GLU A 318 17.10 10.36 3.38
C GLU A 318 16.42 9.05 3.81
N ALA A 319 15.17 8.84 3.39
CA ALA A 319 14.44 7.59 3.60
C ALA A 319 14.99 6.41 2.76
N GLY A 320 16.07 6.60 2.00
CA GLY A 320 16.74 5.55 1.26
C GLY A 320 16.01 5.07 -0.01
N PHE A 321 15.07 5.85 -0.55
CA PHE A 321 14.42 5.50 -1.80
C PHE A 321 15.43 5.50 -2.96
N LYS A 322 15.47 4.37 -3.69
CA LYS A 322 16.30 4.23 -4.89
C LYS A 322 15.68 5.01 -6.06
N ASN A 323 16.54 5.55 -6.94
CA ASN A 323 16.13 6.27 -8.16
C ASN A 323 15.28 7.53 -7.89
N VAL A 324 15.53 8.24 -6.81
CA VAL A 324 14.94 9.56 -6.57
C VAL A 324 15.50 10.54 -7.58
N LYS A 325 14.62 11.10 -8.43
CA LYS A 325 15.01 12.04 -9.49
C LYS A 325 14.62 13.46 -9.09
N ARG A 326 15.53 14.41 -9.34
CA ARG A 326 15.19 15.84 -9.25
C ARG A 326 14.08 16.18 -10.25
N THR A 327 13.15 17.02 -9.81
CA THR A 327 12.08 17.51 -10.69
C THR A 327 12.64 18.52 -11.71
N GLU A 328 11.91 18.71 -12.81
CA GLU A 328 12.28 19.72 -13.81
C GLU A 328 12.36 21.12 -13.21
N LEU A 329 11.46 21.43 -12.25
CA LEU A 329 11.46 22.72 -11.55
C LEU A 329 12.74 22.93 -10.74
N MET A 330 13.20 21.92 -10.02
CA MET A 330 14.47 21.97 -9.26
C MET A 330 15.68 22.12 -10.20
N MET A 331 15.67 21.38 -11.31
CA MET A 331 16.75 21.45 -12.30
C MET A 331 16.80 22.83 -12.98
N ALA A 332 15.65 23.42 -13.31
CA ALA A 332 15.57 24.75 -13.88
C ALA A 332 16.04 25.82 -12.88
N HIS A 333 15.67 25.71 -11.60
CA HIS A 333 16.09 26.64 -10.56
C HIS A 333 17.60 26.55 -10.28
N ALA A 334 18.17 25.35 -10.30
CA ALA A 334 19.61 25.16 -10.14
C ALA A 334 20.41 25.75 -11.31
N LYS A 335 19.88 25.66 -12.54
CA LYS A 335 20.52 26.27 -13.73
C LYS A 335 20.49 27.80 -13.70
N ASN A 336 19.50 28.42 -13.08
CA ASN A 336 19.36 29.87 -13.01
C ASN A 336 20.16 30.50 -11.85
N ASN A 337 20.66 29.72 -10.94
CA ASN A 337 21.45 30.17 -9.77
C ASN A 337 22.94 29.83 -9.89
N ASN A 338 23.36 29.18 -10.95
CA ASN A 338 24.75 28.98 -11.36
C ASN A 338 25.09 29.90 -12.53
#